data_59640366c41d9bc0a6b8a8d7e08eb81e
#
_entry.id   59640366c41d9bc0a6b8a8d7e08eb81e
#
_cell.length_a   1.000
_cell.length_b   1.000
_cell.length_c   1.000
_cell.angle_alpha   90.00
_cell.angle_beta   90.00
_cell.angle_gamma   90.00
#
_symmetry.space_group_name_H-M   'P 1'
#
loop_
_entity.id
_entity.type
_entity.pdbx_description
1 polymer ?
#
loop_
_entity_poly.entity_id
_entity_poly.type
_entity_poly.pdbx_seq_one_letter_code
_entity_poly.pdbx_strand_id
1 'polypeptide(L)'
;MLLALIVSAIVAFALLSDVLAPRIVELYARLRARRRRRPELSIDPGRDRRAEQTARELLRSCVNEEEWAMYRELGFIRVWGRGGRRRFWGTGRGQAEYAYLIYPHRPVVAYIPQTGQLLGEHCVTFPDQTRPYGSVTLPDSDDVLAKWMALTGDEERLIASANMHLPGRQVNPAQVSRDLWRLSRWERARLRDGAAPGGHAASVDAGR
;
A
#
# COMPACT_ATOMS: atom_id res chain seq x y z
N MET A 1 -42.88 -33.51 -51.63
CA MET A 1 -42.16 -32.27 -51.66
C MET A 1 -41.51 -31.90 -50.31
N LEU A 2 -42.19 -32.04 -49.19
CA LEU A 2 -41.68 -31.68 -47.87
C LEU A 2 -40.40 -32.47 -47.46
N LEU A 3 -40.39 -33.76 -47.73
CA LEU A 3 -39.29 -34.68 -47.40
C LEU A 3 -38.04 -34.38 -48.21
N ALA A 4 -38.15 -33.99 -49.47
CA ALA A 4 -37.05 -33.59 -50.31
C ALA A 4 -36.39 -32.24 -49.81
N LEU A 5 -37.21 -31.30 -49.33
CA LEU A 5 -36.74 -30.05 -48.75
C LEU A 5 -35.99 -30.29 -47.44
N ILE A 6 -36.46 -31.20 -46.59
CA ILE A 6 -35.79 -31.53 -45.32
C ILE A 6 -34.41 -32.19 -45.61
N VAL A 7 -34.37 -33.15 -46.54
CA VAL A 7 -33.12 -33.81 -46.91
C VAL A 7 -32.12 -32.83 -47.53
N SER A 8 -32.57 -31.93 -48.43
CA SER A 8 -31.71 -30.86 -48.98
C SER A 8 -31.15 -29.92 -47.90
N ALA A 9 -31.98 -29.55 -46.90
CA ALA A 9 -31.57 -28.70 -45.83
C ALA A 9 -30.50 -29.38 -44.93
N ILE A 10 -30.66 -30.66 -44.63
CA ILE A 10 -29.72 -31.46 -43.85
C ILE A 10 -28.37 -31.57 -44.57
N VAL A 11 -28.41 -31.88 -45.88
CA VAL A 11 -27.16 -31.98 -46.68
C VAL A 11 -26.46 -30.62 -46.79
N ALA A 12 -27.21 -29.56 -47.03
CA ALA A 12 -26.65 -28.23 -47.07
C ALA A 12 -26.02 -27.80 -45.70
N PHE A 13 -26.69 -28.15 -44.59
CA PHE A 13 -26.15 -27.90 -43.26
C PHE A 13 -24.90 -28.73 -42.97
N ALA A 14 -24.84 -29.99 -43.35
CA ALA A 14 -23.66 -30.84 -43.22
C ALA A 14 -22.46 -30.29 -44.00
N LEU A 15 -22.68 -29.92 -45.28
CA LEU A 15 -21.63 -29.35 -46.12
C LEU A 15 -21.15 -27.97 -45.60
N LEU A 16 -22.08 -27.20 -45.08
CA LEU A 16 -21.74 -25.90 -44.49
C LEU A 16 -20.93 -26.05 -43.19
N SER A 17 -21.27 -27.04 -42.36
CA SER A 17 -20.57 -27.33 -41.11
C SER A 17 -19.16 -27.85 -41.38
N ASP A 18 -18.91 -28.67 -42.41
CA ASP A 18 -17.58 -29.14 -42.77
C ASP A 18 -16.65 -28.01 -43.24
N VAL A 19 -17.19 -26.97 -43.85
CA VAL A 19 -16.43 -25.81 -44.31
C VAL A 19 -16.23 -24.79 -43.19
N LEU A 20 -17.21 -24.58 -42.32
CA LEU A 20 -17.18 -23.58 -41.27
C LEU A 20 -16.45 -24.07 -39.99
N ALA A 21 -16.57 -25.34 -39.64
CA ALA A 21 -15.96 -25.90 -38.44
C ALA A 21 -14.44 -25.66 -38.38
N PRO A 22 -13.63 -25.94 -39.41
CA PRO A 22 -12.19 -25.68 -39.34
C PRO A 22 -11.86 -24.18 -39.22
N ARG A 23 -12.63 -23.31 -39.87
CA ARG A 23 -12.45 -21.86 -39.76
C ARG A 23 -12.77 -21.33 -38.37
N ILE A 24 -13.83 -21.84 -37.75
CA ILE A 24 -14.22 -21.49 -36.38
C ILE A 24 -13.16 -21.98 -35.39
N VAL A 25 -12.66 -23.20 -35.55
CA VAL A 25 -11.61 -23.79 -34.73
C VAL A 25 -10.31 -22.97 -34.87
N GLU A 26 -9.90 -22.58 -36.08
CA GLU A 26 -8.75 -21.71 -36.30
C GLU A 26 -8.92 -20.31 -35.68
N LEU A 27 -10.12 -19.73 -35.84
CA LEU A 27 -10.42 -18.43 -35.24
C LEU A 27 -10.35 -18.51 -33.70
N TYR A 28 -10.92 -19.56 -33.13
CA TYR A 28 -10.85 -19.83 -31.68
C TYR A 28 -9.40 -20.08 -31.23
N ALA A 29 -8.63 -20.84 -31.99
CA ALA A 29 -7.21 -21.08 -31.71
C ALA A 29 -6.40 -19.78 -31.78
N ARG A 30 -6.65 -18.92 -32.78
CA ARG A 30 -6.02 -17.59 -32.91
C ARG A 30 -6.42 -16.64 -31.77
N LEU A 31 -7.68 -16.62 -31.37
CA LEU A 31 -8.16 -15.84 -30.22
C LEU A 31 -7.58 -16.35 -28.91
N ARG A 32 -7.49 -17.66 -28.75
CA ARG A 32 -6.89 -18.30 -27.58
C ARG A 32 -5.38 -18.11 -27.54
N ALA A 33 -4.70 -18.13 -28.69
CA ALA A 33 -3.29 -17.82 -28.82
C ALA A 33 -3.00 -16.32 -28.54
N ARG A 34 -3.88 -15.41 -28.98
CA ARG A 34 -3.82 -13.98 -28.59
C ARG A 34 -4.04 -13.78 -27.09
N ARG A 35 -4.96 -14.52 -26.48
CA ARG A 35 -5.12 -14.50 -25.00
C ARG A 35 -3.96 -15.18 -24.26
N ARG A 36 -3.28 -16.16 -24.88
CA ARG A 36 -2.09 -16.84 -24.34
C ARG A 36 -0.76 -16.15 -24.67
N ARG A 37 -0.74 -15.22 -25.59
CA ARG A 37 0.35 -14.25 -25.66
C ARG A 37 0.19 -13.35 -24.42
N ARG A 38 0.54 -13.92 -23.26
CA ARG A 38 1.02 -13.11 -22.16
C ARG A 38 2.06 -12.21 -22.80
N PRO A 39 2.02 -10.88 -22.60
CA PRO A 39 3.22 -10.14 -22.81
C PRO A 39 4.25 -10.92 -21.99
N GLU A 40 5.28 -11.49 -22.62
CA GLU A 40 6.49 -11.87 -21.91
C GLU A 40 6.75 -10.64 -21.06
N LEU A 41 6.65 -10.80 -19.74
CA LEU A 41 7.08 -9.78 -18.82
C LEU A 41 8.56 -9.64 -19.16
N SER A 42 8.85 -8.73 -20.08
CA SER A 42 10.19 -8.22 -20.27
C SER A 42 10.60 -7.82 -18.87
N ILE A 43 11.50 -8.60 -18.29
CA ILE A 43 12.06 -8.30 -16.97
C ILE A 43 12.85 -7.03 -17.20
N ASP A 44 12.19 -5.90 -17.05
CA ASP A 44 12.83 -4.60 -17.03
C ASP A 44 13.45 -4.43 -15.64
N PRO A 45 14.77 -4.60 -15.48
CA PRO A 45 15.43 -4.57 -14.17
C PRO A 45 15.33 -3.21 -13.48
N GLY A 46 14.90 -2.17 -14.20
CA GLY A 46 14.69 -0.83 -13.66
C GLY A 46 13.24 -0.53 -13.28
N ARG A 47 12.29 -1.37 -13.66
CA ARG A 47 10.85 -1.10 -13.46
C ARG A 47 10.48 -0.94 -11.99
N ASP A 48 10.91 -1.86 -11.14
CA ASP A 48 10.56 -1.85 -9.72
C ASP A 48 11.20 -0.65 -9.01
N ARG A 49 12.41 -0.27 -9.41
CA ARG A 49 13.05 0.95 -8.89
C ARG A 49 12.32 2.22 -9.31
N ARG A 50 11.86 2.31 -10.56
CA ARG A 50 11.06 3.46 -11.02
C ARG A 50 9.69 3.50 -10.35
N ALA A 51 9.05 2.34 -10.17
CA ALA A 51 7.78 2.24 -9.45
C ALA A 51 7.92 2.73 -8.01
N GLU A 52 8.96 2.28 -7.29
CA GLU A 52 9.24 2.76 -5.93
C GLU A 52 9.57 4.26 -5.89
N GLN A 53 10.31 4.79 -6.87
CA GLN A 53 10.59 6.22 -6.93
C GLN A 53 9.31 7.05 -7.08
N THR A 54 8.41 6.65 -8.00
CA THR A 54 7.11 7.31 -8.20
C THR A 54 6.24 7.18 -6.95
N ALA A 55 6.21 6.00 -6.32
CA ALA A 55 5.49 5.75 -5.09
C ALA A 55 6.00 6.63 -3.93
N ARG A 56 7.31 6.83 -3.84
CA ARG A 56 7.93 7.74 -2.85
C ARG A 56 7.52 9.20 -3.05
N GLU A 57 7.48 9.65 -4.28
CA GLU A 57 7.05 11.01 -4.62
C GLU A 57 5.58 11.20 -4.27
N LEU A 58 4.73 10.20 -4.56
CA LEU A 58 3.32 10.21 -4.20
C LEU A 58 3.12 10.21 -2.68
N LEU A 59 3.79 9.32 -1.95
CA LEU A 59 3.76 9.30 -0.48
C LEU A 59 4.12 10.67 0.09
N ARG A 60 5.23 11.27 -0.38
CA ARG A 60 5.66 12.59 0.05
C ARG A 60 4.61 13.68 -0.17
N SER A 61 3.84 13.60 -1.26
CA SER A 61 2.80 14.59 -1.58
C SER A 61 1.54 14.44 -0.71
N CYS A 62 1.31 13.27 -0.12
CA CYS A 62 0.10 12.94 0.64
C CYS A 62 0.27 13.09 2.15
N VAL A 63 1.44 12.78 2.69
CA VAL A 63 1.73 12.83 4.13
C VAL A 63 2.29 14.20 4.54
N ASN A 64 2.23 14.52 5.84
CA ASN A 64 2.85 15.75 6.33
C ASN A 64 4.39 15.63 6.40
N GLU A 65 5.09 16.77 6.58
CA GLU A 65 6.56 16.81 6.56
C GLU A 65 7.19 15.98 7.69
N GLU A 66 6.54 15.86 8.84
CA GLU A 66 7.01 15.04 9.96
C GLU A 66 6.90 13.54 9.62
N GLU A 67 5.76 13.11 9.09
CA GLU A 67 5.51 11.73 8.66
C GLU A 67 6.45 11.34 7.52
N TRP A 68 6.69 12.24 6.56
CA TRP A 68 7.66 12.03 5.50
C TRP A 68 9.08 11.87 6.03
N ALA A 69 9.50 12.73 6.96
CA ALA A 69 10.82 12.63 7.58
C ALA A 69 10.99 11.33 8.39
N MET A 70 9.94 10.89 9.12
CA MET A 70 9.94 9.58 9.78
C MET A 70 10.16 8.44 8.77
N TYR A 71 9.39 8.42 7.68
CA TYR A 71 9.54 7.38 6.67
C TYR A 71 10.94 7.35 6.06
N ARG A 72 11.46 8.51 5.68
CA ARG A 72 12.77 8.64 5.07
C ARG A 72 13.92 8.20 5.98
N GLU A 73 13.86 8.50 7.27
CA GLU A 73 14.96 8.32 8.22
C GLU A 73 14.82 7.02 9.04
N LEU A 74 13.60 6.61 9.33
CA LEU A 74 13.33 5.44 10.16
C LEU A 74 12.83 4.23 9.36
N GLY A 75 12.21 4.44 8.17
CA GLY A 75 11.64 3.39 7.33
C GLY A 75 10.20 3.01 7.71
N PHE A 76 9.53 3.81 8.54
CA PHE A 76 8.13 3.62 8.94
C PHE A 76 7.50 4.97 9.30
N ILE A 77 6.16 4.99 9.41
CA ILE A 77 5.38 6.17 9.84
C ILE A 77 4.64 5.83 11.12
N ARG A 78 4.61 6.78 12.07
CA ARG A 78 3.70 6.75 13.21
C ARG A 78 2.45 7.56 12.90
N VAL A 79 1.29 6.97 13.15
CA VAL A 79 -0.02 7.64 13.05
C VAL A 79 -0.72 7.56 14.40
N TRP A 80 -1.24 8.68 14.88
CA TRP A 80 -2.03 8.72 16.10
C TRP A 80 -3.43 8.16 15.85
N GLY A 81 -3.93 7.31 16.76
CA GLY A 81 -5.31 6.86 16.73
C GLY A 81 -6.30 8.01 16.95
N ARG A 82 -7.54 7.83 16.53
CA ARG A 82 -8.59 8.88 16.65
C ARG A 82 -8.79 9.36 18.07
N GLY A 83 -8.61 8.49 19.07
CA GLY A 83 -8.64 8.85 20.48
C GLY A 83 -7.56 9.85 20.89
N GLY A 84 -6.36 9.77 20.30
CA GLY A 84 -5.23 10.65 20.58
C GLY A 84 -5.33 12.03 19.91
N ARG A 85 -5.94 12.11 18.73
CA ARG A 85 -6.08 13.37 17.97
C ARG A 85 -6.99 14.40 18.64
N ARG A 86 -8.00 13.97 19.39
CA ARG A 86 -8.92 14.88 20.11
C ARG A 86 -8.27 15.61 21.29
N ARG A 87 -7.11 15.15 21.77
CA ARG A 87 -6.51 15.63 23.00
C ARG A 87 -5.52 16.76 22.84
N PHE A 88 -5.05 17.05 21.63
CA PHE A 88 -4.15 18.16 21.37
C PHE A 88 -4.82 19.54 21.55
N TRP A 89 -6.17 19.60 21.57
CA TRP A 89 -6.96 20.84 21.65
C TRP A 89 -7.98 20.89 22.79
N GLY A 90 -7.96 19.99 23.76
CA GLY A 90 -8.95 20.05 24.84
C GLY A 90 -8.65 19.17 26.04
N THR A 91 -8.72 19.76 27.20
CA THR A 91 -8.63 19.17 28.53
C THR A 91 -9.66 18.04 28.74
N GLY A 92 -9.28 16.79 28.49
CA GLY A 92 -10.11 15.62 28.77
C GLY A 92 -9.29 14.49 29.39
N ARG A 93 -9.43 14.26 30.68
CA ARG A 93 -8.91 13.09 31.39
C ARG A 93 -9.61 11.81 30.90
N GLY A 94 -8.85 10.78 30.55
CA GLY A 94 -9.35 9.42 30.72
C GLY A 94 -9.13 8.37 29.64
N GLN A 95 -8.67 8.67 28.42
CA GLN A 95 -8.40 7.60 27.45
C GLN A 95 -6.91 7.50 27.15
N ALA A 96 -6.35 6.29 27.28
CA ALA A 96 -4.98 6.02 26.90
C ALA A 96 -4.78 6.38 25.43
N GLU A 97 -3.84 7.28 25.16
CA GLU A 97 -3.47 7.63 23.81
C GLU A 97 -2.75 6.43 23.19
N TYR A 98 -3.25 5.96 22.06
CA TYR A 98 -2.61 4.90 21.31
C TYR A 98 -2.17 5.44 19.95
N ALA A 99 -1.20 4.77 19.37
CA ALA A 99 -0.67 5.10 18.06
C ALA A 99 -0.42 3.82 17.27
N TYR A 100 -0.25 3.98 15.98
CA TYR A 100 0.06 2.92 15.04
C TYR A 100 1.42 3.15 14.41
N LEU A 101 2.18 2.04 14.22
CA LEU A 101 3.36 2.03 13.36
C LEU A 101 2.98 1.36 12.04
N ILE A 102 3.25 2.04 10.94
CA ILE A 102 3.01 1.56 9.58
C ILE A 102 4.36 1.24 8.95
N TYR A 103 4.58 -0.04 8.69
CA TYR A 103 5.76 -0.57 8.01
C TYR A 103 5.40 -1.03 6.59
N PRO A 104 6.34 -0.98 5.63
CA PRO A 104 6.14 -1.65 4.35
C PRO A 104 6.01 -3.17 4.54
N HIS A 105 5.01 -3.76 3.91
CA HIS A 105 4.72 -5.21 3.85
C HIS A 105 4.60 -5.94 5.19
N ARG A 106 4.33 -5.20 6.27
CA ARG A 106 4.11 -5.78 7.60
C ARG A 106 2.75 -5.35 8.14
N PRO A 107 2.20 -6.05 9.14
CA PRO A 107 1.01 -5.59 9.86
C PRO A 107 1.19 -4.17 10.40
N VAL A 108 0.10 -3.46 10.49
CA VAL A 108 0.01 -2.21 11.25
C VAL A 108 0.06 -2.57 12.73
N VAL A 109 1.00 -2.00 13.47
CA VAL A 109 1.22 -2.31 14.89
C VAL A 109 0.61 -1.23 15.75
N ALA A 110 -0.38 -1.60 16.57
CA ALA A 110 -0.97 -0.70 17.57
C ALA A 110 -0.18 -0.77 18.90
N TYR A 111 0.11 0.38 19.50
CA TYR A 111 0.84 0.47 20.75
C TYR A 111 0.46 1.69 21.59
N ILE A 112 0.83 1.67 22.87
CA ILE A 112 0.68 2.79 23.80
C ILE A 112 2.01 3.58 23.83
N PRO A 113 2.07 4.82 23.36
CA PRO A 113 3.32 5.58 23.26
C PRO A 113 4.00 5.83 24.61
N GLN A 114 3.24 6.00 25.70
CA GLN A 114 3.77 6.29 27.02
C GLN A 114 4.57 5.13 27.62
N THR A 115 4.15 3.91 27.34
CA THR A 115 4.74 2.69 27.92
C THR A 115 5.52 1.86 26.90
N GLY A 116 5.29 2.09 25.59
CA GLY A 116 5.78 1.23 24.51
C GLY A 116 5.07 -0.13 24.45
N GLN A 117 3.99 -0.31 25.22
CA GLN A 117 3.23 -1.57 25.23
C GLN A 117 2.54 -1.81 23.89
N LEU A 118 2.74 -2.97 23.30
CA LEU A 118 2.06 -3.40 22.09
C LEU A 118 0.64 -3.85 22.40
N LEU A 119 -0.33 -3.37 21.64
CA LEU A 119 -1.75 -3.70 21.79
C LEU A 119 -2.18 -4.81 20.85
N GLY A 120 -1.73 -4.77 19.60
CA GLY A 120 -2.10 -5.74 18.57
C GLY A 120 -1.40 -5.50 17.26
N GLU A 121 -1.50 -6.50 16.39
CA GLU A 121 -0.99 -6.47 15.02
C GLU A 121 -2.17 -6.62 14.06
N HIS A 122 -2.37 -5.67 13.18
CA HIS A 122 -3.49 -5.62 12.23
C HIS A 122 -2.95 -5.91 10.82
N CYS A 123 -3.17 -7.13 10.34
CA CYS A 123 -2.74 -7.55 9.02
C CYS A 123 -3.74 -7.05 7.98
N VAL A 124 -3.28 -6.14 7.13
CA VAL A 124 -4.03 -5.58 6.00
C VAL A 124 -3.17 -5.69 4.76
N THR A 125 -3.74 -6.17 3.67
CA THR A 125 -3.04 -6.34 2.41
C THR A 125 -3.77 -5.59 1.32
N PHE A 126 -3.04 -4.76 0.58
CA PHE A 126 -3.53 -4.07 -0.60
C PHE A 126 -2.91 -4.73 -1.84
N PRO A 127 -3.74 -5.46 -2.65
CA PRO A 127 -3.21 -6.13 -3.83
C PRO A 127 -2.89 -5.14 -4.94
N ASP A 128 -1.79 -5.39 -5.67
CA ASP A 128 -1.51 -4.67 -6.91
C ASP A 128 -2.51 -5.09 -8.00
N GLN A 129 -3.51 -4.24 -8.25
CA GLN A 129 -4.54 -4.47 -9.26
C GLN A 129 -4.05 -4.25 -10.68
N THR A 130 -2.89 -3.65 -10.89
CA THR A 130 -2.32 -3.40 -12.21
C THR A 130 -1.71 -4.63 -12.84
N ARG A 131 -1.47 -5.68 -12.03
CA ARG A 131 -0.87 -6.93 -12.49
C ARG A 131 -1.90 -8.07 -12.42
N PRO A 132 -2.20 -8.74 -13.56
CA PRO A 132 -3.05 -9.90 -13.54
C PRO A 132 -2.39 -11.02 -12.70
N TYR A 133 -3.15 -11.57 -11.74
CA TYR A 133 -2.76 -12.69 -10.87
C TYR A 133 -1.89 -12.38 -9.63
N GLY A 134 -2.00 -11.19 -9.03
CA GLY A 134 -1.83 -11.00 -7.58
C GLY A 134 -0.54 -11.44 -6.89
N SER A 135 0.52 -11.78 -7.63
CA SER A 135 1.74 -12.32 -7.03
C SER A 135 2.84 -11.28 -6.78
N VAL A 136 2.58 -10.02 -7.04
CA VAL A 136 3.56 -8.96 -6.85
C VAL A 136 3.03 -8.00 -5.80
N THR A 137 3.81 -7.80 -4.78
CA THR A 137 3.58 -6.79 -3.73
C THR A 137 3.68 -5.39 -4.34
N LEU A 138 2.90 -4.46 -3.82
CA LEU A 138 3.06 -3.03 -4.11
C LEU A 138 4.51 -2.59 -3.84
N PRO A 139 5.00 -1.50 -4.45
CA PRO A 139 6.18 -0.81 -3.97
C PRO A 139 6.09 -0.47 -2.48
N ASP A 140 7.22 -0.45 -1.78
CA ASP A 140 7.26 -0.21 -0.32
C ASP A 140 6.50 1.05 0.08
N SER A 141 6.70 2.14 -0.67
CA SER A 141 6.07 3.42 -0.40
C SER A 141 4.57 3.42 -0.71
N ASP A 142 4.12 2.69 -1.73
CA ASP A 142 2.69 2.55 -2.06
C ASP A 142 1.95 1.73 -0.99
N ASP A 143 2.56 0.67 -0.48
CA ASP A 143 1.98 -0.13 0.60
C ASP A 143 1.82 0.70 1.89
N VAL A 144 2.83 1.49 2.23
CA VAL A 144 2.76 2.43 3.38
C VAL A 144 1.69 3.50 3.13
N LEU A 145 1.63 4.08 1.94
CA LEU A 145 0.63 5.09 1.59
C LEU A 145 -0.79 4.53 1.66
N ALA A 146 -1.02 3.33 1.12
CA ALA A 146 -2.34 2.69 1.16
C ALA A 146 -2.82 2.45 2.60
N LYS A 147 -1.94 1.96 3.47
CA LYS A 147 -2.22 1.78 4.91
C LYS A 147 -2.47 3.11 5.62
N TRP A 148 -1.65 4.11 5.34
CA TRP A 148 -1.79 5.45 5.91
C TRP A 148 -3.11 6.09 5.51
N MET A 149 -3.48 6.05 4.22
CA MET A 149 -4.75 6.57 3.73
C MET A 149 -5.96 5.84 4.33
N ALA A 150 -5.91 4.51 4.40
CA ALA A 150 -6.98 3.72 4.96
C ALA A 150 -7.15 4.01 6.47
N LEU A 151 -6.05 4.11 7.22
CA LEU A 151 -6.07 4.37 8.65
C LEU A 151 -6.52 5.81 8.97
N THR A 152 -6.04 6.80 8.24
CA THR A 152 -6.40 8.21 8.47
C THR A 152 -7.79 8.55 7.94
N GLY A 153 -8.24 7.89 6.89
CA GLY A 153 -9.57 8.05 6.31
C GLY A 153 -10.67 7.43 7.18
N ASP A 154 -10.54 6.16 7.51
CA ASP A 154 -11.50 5.42 8.33
C ASP A 154 -10.81 4.33 9.17
N GLU A 155 -10.30 4.73 10.33
CA GLU A 155 -9.62 3.86 11.28
C GLU A 155 -10.49 2.65 11.70
N GLU A 156 -11.75 2.91 12.03
CA GLU A 156 -12.67 1.88 12.51
C GLU A 156 -12.89 0.80 11.47
N ARG A 157 -13.14 1.20 10.23
CA ARG A 157 -13.32 0.29 9.12
C ARG A 157 -12.05 -0.52 8.82
N LEU A 158 -10.88 0.13 8.84
CA LEU A 158 -9.62 -0.56 8.62
C LEU A 158 -9.38 -1.63 9.69
N ILE A 159 -9.52 -1.26 10.97
CA ILE A 159 -9.29 -2.17 12.10
C ILE A 159 -10.32 -3.31 12.11
N ALA A 160 -11.60 -3.02 11.83
CA ALA A 160 -12.65 -4.04 11.76
C ALA A 160 -12.45 -5.03 10.61
N SER A 161 -11.84 -4.60 9.49
CA SER A 161 -11.57 -5.46 8.32
C SER A 161 -10.23 -6.21 8.40
N ALA A 162 -9.35 -5.79 9.30
CA ALA A 162 -8.02 -6.38 9.46
C ALA A 162 -8.06 -7.73 10.18
N ASN A 163 -7.18 -8.65 9.81
CA ASN A 163 -6.91 -9.82 10.63
C ASN A 163 -6.07 -9.39 11.83
N MET A 164 -6.70 -9.35 13.00
CA MET A 164 -6.03 -9.00 14.25
C MET A 164 -5.24 -10.17 14.82
N HIS A 165 -3.99 -9.94 15.16
CA HIS A 165 -3.11 -10.88 15.83
C HIS A 165 -2.61 -10.30 17.15
N LEU A 166 -2.34 -11.20 18.10
CA LEU A 166 -1.65 -10.83 19.34
C LEU A 166 -0.20 -10.39 19.03
N PRO A 167 0.38 -9.49 19.84
CA PRO A 167 1.77 -9.06 19.68
C PRO A 167 2.75 -10.25 19.62
N GLY A 168 3.67 -10.20 18.66
CA GLY A 168 4.69 -11.23 18.46
C GLY A 168 4.29 -12.37 17.54
N ARG A 169 3.10 -12.33 16.94
CA ARG A 169 2.66 -13.37 15.98
C ARG A 169 3.20 -13.13 14.57
N GLN A 170 3.22 -11.89 14.14
CA GLN A 170 3.64 -11.49 12.79
C GLN A 170 4.88 -10.60 12.81
N VAL A 171 5.03 -9.78 13.82
CA VAL A 171 6.15 -8.85 13.98
C VAL A 171 6.95 -9.20 15.23
N ASN A 172 8.28 -9.16 15.11
CA ASN A 172 9.15 -9.42 16.26
C ASN A 172 9.06 -8.27 17.28
N PRO A 173 8.55 -8.50 18.52
CA PRO A 173 8.40 -7.45 19.54
C PRO A 173 9.71 -6.75 19.88
N ALA A 174 10.84 -7.47 19.88
CA ALA A 174 12.15 -6.88 20.15
C ALA A 174 12.57 -5.89 19.03
N GLN A 175 12.15 -6.15 17.79
CA GLN A 175 12.36 -5.20 16.71
C GLN A 175 11.50 -3.95 16.90
N VAL A 176 10.20 -4.12 17.22
CA VAL A 176 9.32 -2.98 17.47
C VAL A 176 9.84 -2.14 18.64
N SER A 177 10.31 -2.75 19.71
CA SER A 177 10.91 -2.03 20.84
C SER A 177 12.13 -1.20 20.42
N ARG A 178 13.00 -1.74 19.57
CA ARG A 178 14.13 -0.99 19.00
C ARG A 178 13.66 0.17 18.13
N ASP A 179 12.61 -0.05 17.32
CA ASP A 179 12.08 0.98 16.44
C ASP A 179 11.39 2.09 17.23
N LEU A 180 10.68 1.78 18.31
CA LEU A 180 10.15 2.76 19.26
C LEU A 180 11.24 3.57 19.94
N TRP A 181 12.35 2.94 20.33
CA TRP A 181 13.51 3.64 20.86
C TRP A 181 14.15 4.57 19.81
N ARG A 182 14.28 4.12 18.55
CA ARG A 182 14.77 4.95 17.44
C ARG A 182 13.85 6.16 17.21
N LEU A 183 12.54 5.94 17.23
CA LEU A 183 11.55 7.00 17.11
C LEU A 183 11.68 8.03 18.22
N SER A 184 11.73 7.61 19.48
CA SER A 184 11.89 8.51 20.63
C SER A 184 13.20 9.30 20.57
N ARG A 185 14.28 8.69 20.09
CA ARG A 185 15.56 9.37 19.89
C ARG A 185 15.47 10.42 18.78
N TRP A 186 14.83 10.06 17.68
CA TRP A 186 14.61 10.93 16.52
C TRP A 186 13.78 12.17 16.92
N GLU A 187 12.68 11.98 17.64
CA GLU A 187 11.82 13.06 18.14
C GLU A 187 12.60 14.03 19.03
N ARG A 188 13.38 13.48 19.97
CA ARG A 188 14.21 14.31 20.86
C ARG A 188 15.27 15.11 20.10
N ALA A 189 15.86 14.56 19.07
CA ALA A 189 16.81 15.27 18.23
C ALA A 189 16.14 16.47 17.53
N ARG A 190 14.98 16.24 16.90
CA ARG A 190 14.21 17.31 16.22
C ARG A 190 13.75 18.41 17.17
N LEU A 191 13.34 18.07 18.38
CA LEU A 191 12.99 19.06 19.40
C LEU A 191 14.17 19.94 19.79
N ARG A 192 15.38 19.38 19.86
CA ARG A 192 16.61 20.14 20.14
C ARG A 192 16.97 21.07 18.99
N ASP A 193 16.87 20.56 17.74
CA ASP A 193 17.18 21.32 16.54
C ASP A 193 16.17 22.45 16.31
N GLY A 194 14.87 22.22 16.59
CA GLY A 194 13.82 23.22 16.53
C GLY A 194 13.83 24.22 17.68
N ALA A 195 14.46 23.88 18.81
CA ALA A 195 14.64 24.75 19.95
C ALA A 195 15.97 25.58 19.90
N ALA A 196 16.85 25.27 18.95
CA ALA A 196 18.04 26.07 18.70
C ALA A 196 17.60 27.45 18.16
N PRO A 197 17.97 28.58 18.82
CA PRO A 197 17.63 29.92 18.36
C PRO A 197 18.25 30.12 16.98
N GLY A 198 17.38 30.48 16.00
CA GLY A 198 17.73 30.61 14.59
C GLY A 198 18.95 31.50 14.37
N GLY A 199 20.09 30.88 14.11
CA GLY A 199 21.28 31.53 13.59
C GLY A 199 21.12 31.77 12.09
N HIS A 200 20.17 32.59 11.69
CA HIS A 200 20.20 33.30 10.42
C HIS A 200 20.23 34.78 10.69
N ALA A 201 21.39 35.25 11.11
CA ALA A 201 21.74 36.63 10.87
C ALA A 201 21.80 36.83 9.36
N ALA A 202 20.73 37.38 8.79
CA ALA A 202 20.78 37.99 7.48
C ALA A 202 21.85 39.08 7.54
N SER A 203 23.00 38.83 6.93
CA SER A 203 23.94 39.89 6.56
C SER A 203 23.27 40.70 5.47
N VAL A 204 22.55 41.73 5.86
CA VAL A 204 22.22 42.85 4.99
C VAL A 204 23.53 43.57 4.74
N ASP A 205 24.13 43.28 3.61
CA ASP A 205 25.22 44.07 3.06
C ASP A 205 24.65 45.41 2.59
N ALA A 206 24.85 46.42 3.41
CA ALA A 206 24.68 47.81 3.05
C ALA A 206 25.96 48.25 2.37
N GLY A 207 26.03 48.13 1.05
CA GLY A 207 27.08 48.59 0.19
C GLY A 207 26.61 49.73 -0.71
N ARG A 208 27.12 50.86 -0.50
CA ARG A 208 27.10 52.09 -1.28
C ARG A 208 27.05 51.92 -2.81
#